data_cea7feb1e4156ac6cddcb0a04d53fec6
#
_entry.id   cea7feb1e4156ac6cddcb0a04d53fec6
#
_cell.length_a   1.000
_cell.length_b   1.000
_cell.length_c   1.000
_cell.angle_alpha   90.00
_cell.angle_beta   90.00
_cell.angle_gamma   90.00
#
_symmetry.space_group_name_H-M   'P 1'
#
loop_
_entity.id
_entity.type
_entity.pdbx_description
1 polymer ?
#
loop_
_entity_poly.entity_id
_entity_poly.type
_entity_poly.pdbx_seq_one_letter_code
_entity_poly.pdbx_strand_id
1 'polypeptide(L)'
;MILYRLLERANFRGLARRLYRVRSTGAERMPAVGPAILVANHESMFDPWLLALATPRPVHYMAKSELWKIPPLRWALEGFGAFPVERGAGDGAAMSRAATLLRAGEVIGVFPQGTSKQLPGRVFHRGAARLALATGAPIVPVRLVGTRGFPHPGRRPTAVHVGEPIVVEPAKPTVAAARELTARIAQALEAA
;
A
#
# COMPACT_ATOMS: atom_id res chain seq x y z
N MET A 1 9.11 -11.72 -7.37
CA MET A 1 9.52 -10.29 -7.30
C MET A 1 10.75 -9.97 -8.18
N ILE A 2 10.79 -10.57 -9.35
CA ILE A 2 11.91 -10.39 -10.31
C ILE A 2 12.00 -8.94 -10.79
N LEU A 3 10.86 -8.30 -11.07
CA LEU A 3 10.81 -6.91 -11.53
C LEU A 3 11.39 -5.92 -10.48
N TYR A 4 11.14 -6.12 -9.20
CA TYR A 4 11.76 -5.29 -8.16
C TYR A 4 13.28 -5.33 -8.23
N ARG A 5 13.87 -6.54 -8.31
CA ARG A 5 15.33 -6.72 -8.39
C ARG A 5 15.94 -6.08 -9.64
N LEU A 6 15.27 -6.19 -10.78
CA LEU A 6 15.72 -5.59 -12.04
C LEU A 6 15.68 -4.07 -11.98
N LEU A 7 14.60 -3.50 -11.46
CA LEU A 7 14.42 -2.06 -11.33
C LEU A 7 15.38 -1.43 -10.30
N GLU A 8 15.71 -2.16 -9.23
CA GLU A 8 16.71 -1.72 -8.27
C GLU A 8 18.11 -1.68 -8.88
N ARG A 9 18.52 -2.72 -9.63
CA ARG A 9 19.81 -2.77 -10.32
C ARG A 9 19.96 -1.63 -11.35
N ALA A 10 18.88 -1.24 -12.01
CA ALA A 10 18.87 -0.17 -13.00
C ALA A 10 18.76 1.25 -12.39
N ASN A 11 18.84 1.39 -11.06
CA ASN A 11 18.58 2.66 -10.34
C ASN A 11 17.28 3.35 -10.79
N PHE A 12 16.29 2.54 -11.19
CA PHE A 12 15.02 3.01 -11.73
C PHE A 12 14.28 3.95 -10.75
N ARG A 13 14.44 3.72 -9.45
CA ARG A 13 13.85 4.58 -8.41
C ARG A 13 14.37 6.01 -8.48
N GLY A 14 15.69 6.20 -8.64
CA GLY A 14 16.29 7.51 -8.78
C GLY A 14 15.83 8.21 -10.05
N LEU A 15 15.82 7.48 -11.17
CA LEU A 15 15.33 7.99 -12.45
C LEU A 15 13.85 8.36 -12.38
N ALA A 16 13.00 7.50 -11.80
CA ALA A 16 11.59 7.75 -11.64
C ALA A 16 11.30 8.97 -10.76
N ARG A 17 11.98 9.09 -9.61
CA ARG A 17 11.86 10.26 -8.73
C ARG A 17 12.21 11.54 -9.48
N ARG A 18 13.25 11.53 -10.32
CA ARG A 18 13.68 12.68 -11.10
C ARG A 18 12.70 13.04 -12.21
N LEU A 19 12.28 12.06 -13.02
CA LEU A 19 11.35 12.26 -14.15
C LEU A 19 9.99 12.78 -13.68
N TYR A 20 9.47 12.23 -12.61
CA TYR A 20 8.15 12.59 -12.07
C TYR A 20 8.23 13.62 -10.94
N ARG A 21 9.44 14.16 -10.67
CA ARG A 21 9.68 15.16 -9.61
C ARG A 21 9.08 14.75 -8.28
N VAL A 22 9.19 13.44 -7.94
CA VAL A 22 8.65 12.89 -6.70
C VAL A 22 9.44 13.38 -5.51
N ARG A 23 8.80 14.12 -4.62
CA ARG A 23 9.34 14.50 -3.32
C ARG A 23 8.91 13.47 -2.29
N SER A 24 9.83 13.01 -1.45
CA SER A 24 9.53 12.06 -0.37
C SER A 24 9.98 12.66 0.95
N THR A 25 9.10 12.61 1.95
CA THR A 25 9.39 13.02 3.34
C THR A 25 9.02 11.89 4.30
N GLY A 26 9.70 11.78 5.43
CA GLY A 26 9.43 10.78 6.46
C GLY A 26 9.85 9.35 6.08
N ALA A 27 10.66 9.17 5.03
CA ALA A 27 11.09 7.83 4.59
C ALA A 27 11.90 7.09 5.68
N GLU A 28 12.54 7.81 6.57
CA GLU A 28 13.25 7.29 7.76
C GLU A 28 12.33 6.61 8.77
N ARG A 29 11.03 6.88 8.74
CA ARG A 29 10.00 6.25 9.60
C ARG A 29 9.61 4.85 9.13
N MET A 30 10.06 4.46 7.94
CA MET A 30 9.80 3.13 7.42
C MET A 30 10.61 2.07 8.16
N PRO A 31 9.98 1.00 8.68
CA PRO A 31 10.72 -0.08 9.30
C PRO A 31 11.73 -0.70 8.32
N ALA A 32 13.01 -0.67 8.68
CA ALA A 32 14.08 -1.24 7.84
C ALA A 32 13.96 -2.76 7.71
N VAL A 33 13.45 -3.41 8.75
CA VAL A 33 13.26 -4.87 8.85
C VAL A 33 11.92 -5.19 9.51
N GLY A 34 11.48 -6.44 9.40
CA GLY A 34 10.24 -6.91 10.01
C GLY A 34 8.97 -6.55 9.20
N PRO A 35 7.79 -6.94 9.67
CA PRO A 35 6.55 -6.70 8.97
C PRO A 35 6.17 -5.21 8.96
N ALA A 36 5.47 -4.77 7.92
CA ALA A 36 4.82 -3.46 7.90
C ALA A 36 3.60 -3.46 7.00
N ILE A 37 2.56 -2.72 7.36
CA ILE A 37 1.38 -2.47 6.54
C ILE A 37 1.42 -1.01 6.13
N LEU A 38 1.74 -0.74 4.85
CA LEU A 38 1.66 0.60 4.29
C LEU A 38 0.21 0.90 3.93
N VAL A 39 -0.37 1.91 4.53
CA VAL A 39 -1.72 2.33 4.21
C VAL A 39 -1.68 3.68 3.53
N ALA A 40 -2.22 3.77 2.31
CA ALA A 40 -2.18 4.98 1.52
C ALA A 40 -3.56 5.37 0.95
N ASN A 41 -3.75 6.67 0.67
CA ASN A 41 -4.87 7.13 -0.15
C ASN A 41 -4.71 6.66 -1.59
N HIS A 42 -5.84 6.54 -2.32
CA HIS A 42 -5.87 6.00 -3.67
C HIS A 42 -6.64 6.91 -4.62
N GLU A 43 -5.91 7.59 -5.52
CA GLU A 43 -6.46 8.54 -6.50
C GLU A 43 -6.09 8.20 -7.95
N SER A 44 -5.12 7.28 -8.14
CA SER A 44 -4.60 6.88 -9.44
C SER A 44 -4.27 5.38 -9.47
N MET A 45 -4.40 4.75 -10.62
CA MET A 45 -3.94 3.37 -10.81
C MET A 45 -2.41 3.21 -10.64
N PHE A 46 -1.67 4.30 -10.65
CA PHE A 46 -0.21 4.33 -10.45
C PHE A 46 0.21 4.50 -8.98
N ASP A 47 -0.73 4.72 -8.06
CA ASP A 47 -0.43 4.87 -6.64
C ASP A 47 0.35 3.70 -6.03
N PRO A 48 0.11 2.41 -6.40
CA PRO A 48 0.92 1.31 -5.91
C PRO A 48 2.40 1.47 -6.26
N TRP A 49 2.70 1.99 -7.45
CA TRP A 49 4.07 2.24 -7.86
C TRP A 49 4.70 3.41 -7.07
N LEU A 50 3.96 4.49 -6.86
CA LEU A 50 4.43 5.61 -6.03
C LEU A 50 4.61 5.20 -4.57
N LEU A 51 3.71 4.39 -4.03
CA LEU A 51 3.85 3.84 -2.68
C LEU A 51 5.12 2.99 -2.55
N ALA A 52 5.48 2.22 -3.58
CA ALA A 52 6.72 1.46 -3.60
C ALA A 52 7.99 2.35 -3.57
N LEU A 53 7.90 3.62 -3.95
CA LEU A 53 9.00 4.57 -3.81
C LEU A 53 9.21 5.07 -2.36
N ALA A 54 8.24 4.89 -1.48
CA ALA A 54 8.32 5.27 -0.06
C ALA A 54 9.29 4.38 0.73
N THR A 55 9.58 3.17 0.26
CA THR A 55 10.42 2.19 0.96
C THR A 55 11.42 1.53 0.01
N PRO A 56 12.67 1.25 0.44
CA PRO A 56 13.59 0.41 -0.34
C PRO A 56 13.17 -1.07 -0.39
N ARG A 57 12.25 -1.48 0.46
CA ARG A 57 11.79 -2.86 0.57
C ARG A 57 10.74 -3.19 -0.48
N PRO A 58 10.68 -4.43 -0.97
CA PRO A 58 9.59 -4.90 -1.82
C PRO A 58 8.24 -4.77 -1.09
N VAL A 59 7.21 -4.32 -1.82
CA VAL A 59 5.85 -4.18 -1.30
C VAL A 59 4.92 -5.12 -2.04
N HIS A 60 4.19 -5.94 -1.32
CA HIS A 60 3.14 -6.79 -1.86
C HIS A 60 1.81 -6.04 -1.88
N TYR A 61 1.01 -6.23 -2.91
CA TYR A 61 -0.29 -5.56 -3.05
C TYR A 61 -1.42 -6.55 -3.23
N MET A 62 -2.55 -6.26 -2.62
CA MET A 62 -3.81 -6.90 -2.92
C MET A 62 -4.48 -6.17 -4.09
N ALA A 63 -4.69 -6.84 -5.19
CA ALA A 63 -5.33 -6.26 -6.38
C ALA A 63 -6.50 -7.11 -6.85
N LYS A 64 -7.46 -6.49 -7.53
CA LYS A 64 -8.67 -7.18 -8.04
C LYS A 64 -8.30 -8.38 -8.89
N SER A 65 -8.93 -9.53 -8.66
CA SER A 65 -8.70 -10.78 -9.40
C SER A 65 -8.94 -10.62 -10.91
N GLU A 66 -9.88 -9.76 -11.32
CA GLU A 66 -10.18 -9.49 -12.72
C GLU A 66 -8.98 -8.94 -13.50
N LEU A 67 -8.03 -8.28 -12.83
CA LEU A 67 -6.83 -7.76 -13.49
C LEU A 67 -5.91 -8.87 -14.01
N TRP A 68 -6.00 -10.07 -13.45
CA TRP A 68 -5.26 -11.26 -13.92
C TRP A 68 -5.79 -11.82 -15.25
N LYS A 69 -6.97 -11.40 -15.71
CA LYS A 69 -7.52 -11.77 -17.01
C LYS A 69 -6.83 -11.06 -18.18
N ILE A 70 -6.02 -10.04 -17.89
CA ILE A 70 -5.29 -9.25 -18.89
C ILE A 70 -3.82 -9.70 -18.86
N PRO A 71 -3.32 -10.47 -19.86
CA PRO A 71 -2.02 -11.12 -19.80
C PRO A 71 -0.83 -10.20 -19.49
N PRO A 72 -0.65 -9.03 -20.16
CA PRO A 72 0.48 -8.15 -19.85
C PRO A 72 0.40 -7.57 -18.43
N LEU A 73 -0.82 -7.29 -17.95
CA LEU A 73 -1.03 -6.76 -16.60
C LEU A 73 -0.79 -7.84 -15.55
N ARG A 74 -1.23 -9.07 -15.80
CA ARG A 74 -0.94 -10.23 -14.95
C ARG A 74 0.56 -10.37 -14.72
N TRP A 75 1.35 -10.39 -15.80
CA TRP A 75 2.80 -10.52 -15.70
C TRP A 75 3.42 -9.38 -14.87
N ALA A 76 3.00 -8.14 -15.07
CA ALA A 76 3.45 -6.99 -14.30
C ALA A 76 3.08 -7.11 -12.82
N LEU A 77 1.83 -7.46 -12.51
CA LEU A 77 1.34 -7.62 -11.13
C LEU A 77 2.11 -8.71 -10.38
N GLU A 78 2.30 -9.89 -10.99
CA GLU A 78 3.07 -10.99 -10.41
C GLU A 78 4.55 -10.61 -10.23
N GLY A 79 5.12 -9.91 -11.19
CA GLY A 79 6.49 -9.40 -11.12
C GLY A 79 6.72 -8.40 -9.98
N PHE A 80 5.69 -7.62 -9.63
CA PHE A 80 5.68 -6.72 -8.48
C PHE A 80 5.21 -7.38 -7.18
N GLY A 81 4.92 -8.70 -7.19
CA GLY A 81 4.49 -9.42 -5.99
C GLY A 81 3.07 -9.12 -5.55
N ALA A 82 2.24 -8.61 -6.46
CA ALA A 82 0.82 -8.49 -6.20
C ALA A 82 0.13 -9.86 -6.22
N PHE A 83 -0.97 -9.98 -5.48
CA PHE A 83 -1.80 -11.18 -5.45
C PHE A 83 -3.28 -10.82 -5.54
N PRO A 84 -4.09 -11.73 -6.14
CA PRO A 84 -5.49 -11.46 -6.39
C PRO A 84 -6.32 -11.44 -5.11
N VAL A 85 -7.34 -10.59 -5.10
CA VAL A 85 -8.40 -10.53 -4.09
C VAL A 85 -9.75 -10.48 -4.75
N GLU A 86 -10.68 -11.30 -4.28
CA GLU A 86 -12.09 -11.26 -4.66
C GLU A 86 -12.85 -10.31 -3.74
N ARG A 87 -13.43 -9.26 -4.33
CA ARG A 87 -14.16 -8.24 -3.56
C ARG A 87 -15.59 -8.69 -3.32
N GLY A 88 -16.11 -8.44 -2.11
CA GLY A 88 -17.51 -8.67 -1.75
C GLY A 88 -17.79 -9.91 -0.91
N ALA A 89 -17.02 -10.97 -1.02
CA ALA A 89 -17.23 -12.22 -0.28
C ALA A 89 -16.38 -12.36 1.00
N GLY A 90 -15.69 -11.28 1.42
CA GLY A 90 -14.75 -11.38 2.54
C GLY A 90 -13.64 -12.39 2.26
N ASP A 91 -12.80 -12.09 1.28
CA ASP A 91 -11.76 -13.03 0.79
C ASP A 91 -10.79 -13.44 1.91
N GLY A 92 -11.17 -14.52 2.62
CA GLY A 92 -10.36 -15.11 3.67
C GLY A 92 -9.00 -15.61 3.16
N ALA A 93 -8.93 -16.04 1.89
CA ALA A 93 -7.69 -16.55 1.29
C ALA A 93 -6.69 -15.42 1.07
N ALA A 94 -7.10 -14.28 0.54
CA ALA A 94 -6.23 -13.10 0.38
C ALA A 94 -5.77 -12.55 1.73
N MET A 95 -6.67 -12.49 2.72
CA MET A 95 -6.34 -12.06 4.08
C MET A 95 -5.35 -13.02 4.75
N SER A 96 -5.54 -14.33 4.60
CA SER A 96 -4.63 -15.35 5.11
C SER A 96 -3.26 -15.25 4.46
N ARG A 97 -3.19 -15.08 3.13
CA ARG A 97 -1.95 -14.87 2.41
C ARG A 97 -1.22 -13.61 2.86
N ALA A 98 -1.93 -12.49 3.03
CA ALA A 98 -1.35 -11.26 3.55
C ALA A 98 -0.78 -11.45 4.97
N ALA A 99 -1.51 -12.12 5.85
CA ALA A 99 -1.03 -12.43 7.19
C ALA A 99 0.22 -13.32 7.19
N THR A 100 0.28 -14.30 6.29
CA THR A 100 1.47 -15.17 6.12
C THR A 100 2.70 -14.35 5.67
N LEU A 101 2.53 -13.45 4.71
CA LEU A 101 3.60 -12.55 4.26
C LEU A 101 4.08 -11.63 5.40
N LEU A 102 3.16 -11.05 6.16
CA LEU A 102 3.52 -10.21 7.32
C LEU A 102 4.28 -11.02 8.37
N ARG A 103 3.87 -12.25 8.70
CA ARG A 103 4.61 -13.11 9.63
C ARG A 103 6.00 -13.50 9.13
N ALA A 104 6.20 -13.50 7.81
CA ALA A 104 7.51 -13.68 7.18
C ALA A 104 8.36 -12.38 7.16
N GLY A 105 7.88 -11.29 7.77
CA GLY A 105 8.58 -10.02 7.81
C GLY A 105 8.43 -9.16 6.56
N GLU A 106 7.50 -9.50 5.66
CA GLU A 106 7.28 -8.77 4.42
C GLU A 106 6.41 -7.51 4.60
N VAL A 107 6.40 -6.66 3.58
CA VAL A 107 5.62 -5.41 3.56
C VAL A 107 4.39 -5.55 2.68
N ILE A 108 3.24 -5.17 3.21
CA ILE A 108 1.96 -5.16 2.48
C ILE A 108 1.50 -3.73 2.24
N GLY A 109 1.19 -3.39 0.99
CA GLY A 109 0.54 -2.12 0.63
C GLY A 109 -0.98 -2.29 0.55
N VAL A 110 -1.71 -1.42 1.25
CA VAL A 110 -3.18 -1.42 1.31
C VAL A 110 -3.73 -0.04 1.00
N PHE A 111 -4.70 0.00 0.10
CA PHE A 111 -5.51 1.19 -0.18
C PHE A 111 -6.90 1.00 0.44
N PRO A 112 -7.17 1.55 1.62
CA PRO A 112 -8.38 1.22 2.38
C PRO A 112 -9.66 1.74 1.72
N GLN A 113 -9.56 2.65 0.77
CA GLN A 113 -10.69 3.13 -0.04
C GLN A 113 -11.18 2.09 -1.06
N GLY A 114 -10.38 1.07 -1.36
CA GLY A 114 -10.71 -0.04 -2.25
C GLY A 114 -10.82 0.33 -3.73
N THR A 115 -10.79 1.60 -4.10
CA THR A 115 -10.86 2.08 -5.49
C THR A 115 -10.19 3.44 -5.61
N SER A 116 -9.57 3.71 -6.77
CA SER A 116 -9.05 5.04 -7.12
C SER A 116 -10.14 5.99 -7.64
N LYS A 117 -11.36 5.50 -7.93
CA LYS A 117 -12.48 6.35 -8.31
C LYS A 117 -12.92 7.19 -7.11
N GLN A 118 -13.10 8.47 -7.32
CA GLN A 118 -13.62 9.37 -6.29
C GLN A 118 -15.13 9.21 -6.18
N LEU A 119 -15.57 8.65 -5.06
CA LEU A 119 -16.99 8.51 -4.72
C LEU A 119 -17.28 9.37 -3.49
N PRO A 120 -18.37 10.11 -3.45
CA PRO A 120 -18.82 10.78 -2.23
C PRO A 120 -19.00 9.77 -1.09
N GLY A 121 -18.67 10.17 0.15
CA GLY A 121 -18.88 9.33 1.33
C GLY A 121 -17.97 8.09 1.42
N ARG A 122 -16.76 8.16 0.91
CA ARG A 122 -15.77 7.04 0.99
C ARG A 122 -15.63 6.52 2.41
N VAL A 123 -15.91 5.25 2.58
CA VAL A 123 -15.67 4.51 3.83
C VAL A 123 -14.38 3.72 3.71
N PHE A 124 -13.51 3.83 4.69
CA PHE A 124 -12.31 2.99 4.76
C PHE A 124 -12.69 1.56 5.12
N HIS A 125 -12.24 0.62 4.30
CA HIS A 125 -12.38 -0.80 4.58
C HIS A 125 -11.46 -1.22 5.73
N ARG A 126 -11.96 -2.08 6.60
CA ARG A 126 -11.28 -2.54 7.83
C ARG A 126 -10.20 -3.60 7.61
N GLY A 127 -9.83 -3.92 6.35
CA GLY A 127 -8.88 -4.97 6.03
C GLY A 127 -7.49 -4.75 6.63
N ALA A 128 -6.94 -3.53 6.51
CA ALA A 128 -5.64 -3.19 7.09
C ALA A 128 -5.63 -3.31 8.62
N ALA A 129 -6.67 -2.80 9.27
CA ALA A 129 -6.80 -2.89 10.74
C ALA A 129 -6.93 -4.35 11.21
N ARG A 130 -7.69 -5.18 10.50
CA ARG A 130 -7.82 -6.61 10.83
C ARG A 130 -6.49 -7.36 10.66
N LEU A 131 -5.71 -7.05 9.62
CA LEU A 131 -4.38 -7.62 9.42
C LEU A 131 -3.44 -7.21 10.54
N ALA A 132 -3.40 -5.93 10.89
CA ALA A 132 -2.55 -5.42 11.96
C ALA A 132 -2.87 -6.07 13.30
N LEU A 133 -4.15 -6.14 13.68
CA LEU A 133 -4.58 -6.82 14.91
C LEU A 133 -4.21 -8.31 14.91
N ALA A 134 -4.36 -9.00 13.77
CA ALA A 134 -4.07 -10.43 13.69
C ALA A 134 -2.57 -10.76 13.66
N THR A 135 -1.70 -9.81 13.35
CA THR A 135 -0.26 -10.07 13.13
C THR A 135 0.67 -9.25 14.03
N GLY A 136 0.19 -8.17 14.66
CA GLY A 136 1.02 -7.20 15.36
C GLY A 136 1.87 -6.32 14.42
N ALA A 137 1.66 -6.41 13.11
CA ALA A 137 2.40 -5.60 12.16
C ALA A 137 2.06 -4.11 12.33
N PRO A 138 3.06 -3.21 12.45
CA PRO A 138 2.82 -1.79 12.53
C PRO A 138 2.19 -1.25 11.23
N ILE A 139 1.32 -0.27 11.38
CA ILE A 139 0.72 0.43 10.25
C ILE A 139 1.51 1.71 9.99
N VAL A 140 1.96 1.89 8.76
CA VAL A 140 2.64 3.10 8.31
C VAL A 140 1.71 3.87 7.38
N PRO A 141 1.15 5.00 7.82
CA PRO A 141 0.32 5.84 6.97
C PRO A 141 1.21 6.54 5.92
N VAL A 142 0.77 6.53 4.66
CA VAL A 142 1.50 7.18 3.57
C VAL A 142 0.52 8.03 2.76
N ARG A 143 0.73 9.33 2.73
CA ARG A 143 -0.07 10.24 1.92
C ARG A 143 0.57 10.46 0.56
N LEU A 144 -0.18 10.17 -0.48
CA LEU A 144 0.19 10.42 -1.87
C LEU A 144 -0.51 11.69 -2.35
N VAL A 145 0.27 12.64 -2.88
CA VAL A 145 -0.24 13.94 -3.34
C VAL A 145 0.14 14.15 -4.81
N GLY A 146 -0.79 14.71 -5.59
CA GLY A 146 -0.56 15.03 -7.01
C GLY A 146 -0.63 13.84 -7.96
N THR A 147 -1.19 12.71 -7.51
CA THR A 147 -1.27 11.48 -8.32
C THR A 147 -2.43 11.47 -9.30
N ARG A 148 -3.41 12.35 -9.10
CA ARG A 148 -4.57 12.47 -10.00
C ARG A 148 -4.11 12.87 -11.41
N GLY A 149 -4.47 12.04 -12.39
CA GLY A 149 -4.07 12.26 -13.79
C GLY A 149 -2.62 11.88 -14.11
N PHE A 150 -1.93 11.21 -13.17
CA PHE A 150 -0.64 10.58 -13.41
C PHE A 150 -0.77 9.41 -14.43
N PRO A 151 0.17 9.15 -15.36
CA PRO A 151 1.53 9.71 -15.40
C PRO A 151 1.65 10.90 -16.39
N HIS A 152 1.97 12.07 -15.83
CA HIS A 152 2.33 13.23 -16.66
C HIS A 152 3.70 13.77 -16.21
N PRO A 153 4.80 13.30 -16.82
CA PRO A 153 6.14 13.78 -16.49
C PRO A 153 6.22 15.31 -16.52
N GLY A 154 6.68 15.91 -15.43
CA GLY A 154 6.96 17.34 -15.35
C GLY A 154 5.77 18.29 -15.18
N ARG A 155 4.52 17.84 -15.28
CA ARG A 155 3.34 18.74 -15.21
C ARG A 155 2.92 19.14 -13.80
N ARG A 156 3.00 18.22 -12.84
CA ARG A 156 2.66 18.49 -11.43
C ARG A 156 3.66 17.79 -10.52
N PRO A 157 4.13 18.46 -9.46
CA PRO A 157 4.95 17.79 -8.46
C PRO A 157 4.12 16.72 -7.77
N THR A 158 4.70 15.54 -7.62
CA THR A 158 4.11 14.43 -6.87
C THR A 158 4.84 14.32 -5.54
N ALA A 159 4.12 14.09 -4.47
CA ALA A 159 4.73 13.91 -3.16
C ALA A 159 4.27 12.60 -2.50
N VAL A 160 5.19 12.04 -1.71
CA VAL A 160 4.98 10.86 -0.88
C VAL A 160 5.39 11.25 0.54
N HIS A 161 4.41 11.38 1.42
CA HIS A 161 4.62 11.71 2.83
C HIS A 161 4.41 10.46 3.68
N VAL A 162 5.45 10.04 4.37
CA VAL A 162 5.39 8.91 5.31
C VAL A 162 5.12 9.47 6.70
N GLY A 163 3.98 9.13 7.28
CA GLY A 163 3.58 9.53 8.62
C GLY A 163 4.20 8.65 9.71
N GLU A 164 3.89 8.97 10.96
CA GLU A 164 4.34 8.18 12.11
C GLU A 164 3.71 6.78 12.12
N PRO A 165 4.51 5.73 12.33
CA PRO A 165 3.98 4.37 12.43
C PRO A 165 3.04 4.20 13.62
N ILE A 166 1.91 3.56 13.39
CA ILE A 166 0.98 3.16 14.43
C ILE A 166 1.40 1.76 14.90
N VAL A 167 1.93 1.68 16.10
CA VAL A 167 2.21 0.40 16.76
C VAL A 167 0.89 -0.26 17.15
N VAL A 168 0.76 -1.56 16.84
CA VAL A 168 -0.45 -2.34 17.09
C VAL A 168 -0.08 -3.59 17.88
N GLU A 169 -0.65 -3.73 19.07
CA GLU A 169 -0.55 -4.97 19.82
C GLU A 169 -1.42 -6.07 19.19
N PRO A 170 -0.89 -7.28 19.02
CA PRO A 170 -1.66 -8.40 18.50
C PRO A 170 -2.90 -8.66 19.35
N ALA A 171 -4.04 -8.74 18.71
CA ALA A 171 -5.32 -8.99 19.38
C ALA A 171 -6.30 -9.71 18.45
N LYS A 172 -7.36 -10.29 19.03
CA LYS A 172 -8.45 -10.82 18.21
C LYS A 172 -9.08 -9.68 17.39
N PRO A 173 -9.19 -9.79 16.06
CA PRO A 173 -9.70 -8.72 15.21
C PRO A 173 -11.23 -8.63 15.28
N THR A 174 -11.77 -8.19 16.42
CA THR A 174 -13.21 -7.93 16.60
C THR A 174 -13.66 -6.77 15.70
N VAL A 175 -14.96 -6.70 15.43
CA VAL A 175 -15.54 -5.61 14.62
C VAL A 175 -15.28 -4.25 15.27
N ALA A 176 -15.41 -4.16 16.61
CA ALA A 176 -15.17 -2.93 17.37
C ALA A 176 -13.70 -2.49 17.29
N ALA A 177 -12.75 -3.37 17.61
CA ALA A 177 -11.32 -3.06 17.57
C ALA A 177 -10.86 -2.68 16.14
N ALA A 178 -11.35 -3.39 15.12
CA ALA A 178 -11.02 -3.06 13.75
C ALA A 178 -11.62 -1.73 13.30
N ARG A 179 -12.80 -1.35 13.78
CA ARG A 179 -13.42 -0.04 13.51
C ARG A 179 -12.61 1.09 14.15
N GLU A 180 -12.26 0.95 15.42
CA GLU A 180 -11.45 1.92 16.15
C GLU A 180 -10.09 2.15 15.49
N LEU A 181 -9.37 1.06 15.20
CA LEU A 181 -8.07 1.15 14.52
C LEU A 181 -8.19 1.77 13.12
N THR A 182 -9.27 1.48 12.38
CA THR A 182 -9.53 2.11 11.08
C THR A 182 -9.73 3.62 11.19
N ALA A 183 -10.40 4.09 12.25
CA ALA A 183 -10.54 5.53 12.50
C ALA A 183 -9.19 6.20 12.80
N ARG A 184 -8.34 5.56 13.61
CA ARG A 184 -6.96 6.03 13.87
C ARG A 184 -6.14 6.09 12.58
N ILE A 185 -6.26 5.09 11.71
CA ILE A 185 -5.60 5.08 10.39
C ILE A 185 -6.05 6.27 9.55
N ALA A 186 -7.35 6.56 9.50
CA ALA A 186 -7.89 7.68 8.73
C ALA A 186 -7.31 9.02 9.21
N GLN A 187 -7.29 9.25 10.52
CA GLN A 187 -6.70 10.46 11.13
C GLN A 187 -5.20 10.56 10.81
N ALA A 188 -4.45 9.46 10.93
CA ALA A 188 -3.02 9.45 10.64
C ALA A 188 -2.70 9.72 9.16
N LEU A 189 -3.57 9.29 8.23
CA LEU A 189 -3.45 9.60 6.81
C LEU A 189 -3.73 11.09 6.49
N GLU A 190 -4.59 11.74 7.25
CA GLU A 190 -4.86 13.17 7.10
C GLU A 190 -3.72 14.02 7.65
N ALA A 191 -3.03 13.53 8.69
CA ALA A 191 -1.91 14.20 9.35
C ALA A 191 -0.55 13.98 8.65
N ALA A 192 -0.45 12.99 7.76
CA ALA A 192 0.77 12.68 7.01
C ALA A 192 0.91 13.66 5.78
#